data_467a8b42ff1b74a0ca4011f4eedc68f2
#
_entry.id   467a8b42ff1b74a0ca4011f4eedc68f2
#
_cell.length_a   1.000
_cell.length_b   1.000
_cell.length_c   1.000
_cell.angle_alpha   90.00
_cell.angle_beta   90.00
_cell.angle_gamma   90.00
#
_symmetry.space_group_name_H-M   'P 1'
#
loop_
_entity.id
_entity.type
_entity.pdbx_description
1 polymer ?
#
loop_
_entity_poly.entity_id
_entity_poly.type
_entity_poly.pdbx_seq_one_letter_code
_entity_poly.pdbx_strand_id
1 'polypeptide(L)'
;TLFQGIYAWYSGPSFETPAEIRAIRTLGADAVGMSTVPEVILSRFLGLEVAAISAITNMAAGMSDEVIGHEHTKEMAPIAAAKIARILKAALPDL
;
A
#
# COMPACT_ATOMS: atom_id res chain seq x y z
N THR A 1 -0.14 -6.83 -14.40
CA THR A 1 1.26 -6.88 -13.99
C THR A 1 1.35 -6.62 -12.49
N LEU A 2 2.16 -7.42 -11.81
CA LEU A 2 2.50 -7.24 -10.41
C LEU A 2 3.92 -6.71 -10.30
N PHE A 3 4.11 -5.74 -9.44
CA PHE A 3 5.42 -5.23 -9.10
C PHE A 3 5.74 -5.59 -7.65
N GLN A 4 7.00 -5.79 -7.35
CA GLN A 4 7.49 -5.94 -5.99
C GLN A 4 8.08 -4.61 -5.54
N GLY A 5 7.89 -4.27 -4.28
CA GLY A 5 8.38 -3.02 -3.73
C GLY A 5 8.39 -3.01 -2.21
N ILE A 6 8.92 -1.95 -1.66
CA ILE A 6 9.02 -1.69 -0.24
C ILE A 6 7.88 -0.79 0.18
N TYR A 7 7.09 -1.27 1.12
CA TYR A 7 5.99 -0.51 1.71
C TYR A 7 6.42 0.12 3.03
N ALA A 8 6.31 1.43 3.14
CA ALA A 8 6.54 2.16 4.37
C ALA A 8 5.21 2.40 5.09
N TRP A 9 5.20 2.14 6.39
CA TRP A 9 4.03 2.39 7.23
C TRP A 9 4.19 3.71 7.99
N TYR A 10 3.19 4.57 7.82
CA TYR A 10 2.97 5.76 8.63
C TYR A 10 1.63 5.63 9.33
N SER A 11 1.61 5.90 10.64
CA SER A 11 0.42 5.61 11.46
C SER A 11 -0.79 6.50 11.17
N GLY A 12 -0.63 7.59 10.44
CA GLY A 12 -1.68 8.58 10.26
C GLY A 12 -1.95 9.40 11.54
N PRO A 13 -3.12 10.00 11.71
CA PRO A 13 -4.28 9.93 10.81
C PRO A 13 -4.22 10.81 9.56
N SER A 14 -3.24 11.70 9.46
CA SER A 14 -3.08 12.61 8.33
C SER A 14 -2.24 11.97 7.22
N PHE A 15 -2.50 12.37 5.98
CA PHE A 15 -1.58 12.07 4.88
C PHE A 15 -0.23 12.72 5.13
N GLU A 16 0.81 12.12 4.58
CA GLU A 16 2.18 12.59 4.69
C GLU A 16 2.35 13.94 3.99
N THR A 17 3.22 14.76 4.50
CA THR A 17 3.66 15.99 3.83
C THR A 17 4.61 15.67 2.66
N PRO A 18 4.77 16.57 1.68
CA PRO A 18 5.78 16.38 0.63
C PRO A 18 7.20 16.15 1.17
N ALA A 19 7.56 16.79 2.28
CA ALA A 19 8.85 16.58 2.93
C ALA A 19 9.00 15.17 3.51
N GLU A 20 7.96 14.65 4.16
CA GLU A 20 7.92 13.27 4.65
C GLU A 20 8.03 12.27 3.51
N ILE A 21 7.34 12.51 2.40
CA ILE A 21 7.44 11.64 1.21
C ILE A 21 8.86 11.63 0.64
N ARG A 22 9.53 12.78 0.56
CA ARG A 22 10.95 12.83 0.14
C ARG A 22 11.85 12.04 1.07
N ALA A 23 11.64 12.14 2.37
CA ALA A 23 12.40 11.40 3.37
C ALA A 23 12.18 9.88 3.25
N ILE A 24 10.93 9.44 3.14
CA ILE A 24 10.56 8.03 2.98
C ILE A 24 11.17 7.46 1.70
N ARG A 25 11.11 8.19 0.61
CA ARG A 25 11.70 7.81 -0.67
C ARG A 25 13.23 7.66 -0.56
N THR A 26 13.88 8.57 0.12
CA THR A 26 15.34 8.51 0.36
C THR A 26 15.71 7.27 1.18
N LEU A 27 14.85 6.84 2.10
CA LEU A 27 15.02 5.60 2.86
C LEU A 27 14.77 4.32 2.02
N GLY A 28 14.29 4.46 0.80
CA GLY A 28 14.14 3.36 -0.14
C GLY A 28 12.72 2.80 -0.27
N ALA A 29 11.70 3.47 0.24
CA ALA A 29 10.32 3.03 0.07
C ALA A 29 9.79 3.32 -1.34
N ASP A 30 8.95 2.40 -1.85
CA ASP A 30 8.27 2.50 -3.13
C ASP A 30 6.80 2.88 -2.97
N ALA A 31 6.22 2.55 -1.82
CA ALA A 31 4.84 2.85 -1.48
C ALA A 31 4.73 3.24 0.00
N VAL A 32 3.69 3.98 0.34
CA VAL A 32 3.41 4.40 1.71
C VAL A 32 1.92 4.27 2.00
N GLY A 33 1.61 3.96 3.24
CA GLY A 33 0.23 3.90 3.72
C GLY A 33 0.14 3.71 5.23
N MET A 34 -1.07 3.58 5.72
CA MET A 34 -1.40 3.59 7.16
C MET A 34 -1.75 2.19 7.69
N SER A 35 -1.48 1.14 6.96
CA SER A 35 -1.88 -0.23 7.27
C SER A 35 -0.76 -1.24 7.02
N THR A 36 -1.10 -2.52 7.05
CA THR A 36 -0.29 -3.64 6.53
C THR A 36 0.85 -4.05 7.45
N VAL A 37 1.75 -3.15 7.82
CA VAL A 37 2.97 -3.49 8.59
C VAL A 37 2.65 -4.01 10.00
N PRO A 38 1.73 -3.41 10.78
CA PRO A 38 1.36 -3.97 12.09
C PRO A 38 0.84 -5.41 11.99
N GLU A 39 0.00 -5.69 11.01
CA GLU A 39 -0.56 -7.02 10.77
C GLU A 39 0.53 -8.01 10.35
N VAL A 40 1.46 -7.59 9.52
CA VAL A 40 2.62 -8.42 9.12
C VAL A 40 3.48 -8.77 10.33
N ILE A 41 3.79 -7.79 11.19
CA ILE A 41 4.59 -8.00 12.40
C ILE A 41 3.94 -9.04 13.30
N LEU A 42 2.64 -8.86 13.60
CA LEU A 42 1.91 -9.78 14.47
C LEU A 42 1.80 -11.18 13.89
N SER A 43 1.50 -11.28 12.60
CA SER A 43 1.38 -12.56 11.91
C SER A 43 2.71 -13.32 11.90
N ARG A 44 3.81 -12.63 11.62
CA ARG A 44 5.14 -13.24 11.65
C ARG A 44 5.55 -13.66 13.07
N PHE A 45 5.21 -12.87 14.05
CA PHE A 45 5.41 -13.24 15.48
C PHE A 45 4.70 -14.55 15.83
N LEU A 46 3.50 -14.76 15.30
CA LEU A 46 2.72 -15.98 15.50
C LEU A 46 3.15 -17.15 14.58
N GLY A 47 4.19 -17.00 13.80
CA GLY A 47 4.73 -18.05 12.93
C GLY A 47 3.98 -18.24 11.63
N LEU A 48 3.11 -17.31 11.23
CA LEU A 48 2.38 -17.38 9.96
C LEU A 48 3.26 -16.94 8.78
N GLU A 49 3.06 -17.57 7.63
CA GLU A 49 3.57 -17.05 6.37
C GLU A 49 2.67 -15.90 5.90
N VAL A 50 3.29 -14.83 5.42
CA VAL A 50 2.56 -13.60 5.07
C VAL A 50 2.97 -13.10 3.70
N ALA A 51 1.97 -12.78 2.90
CA ALA A 51 2.12 -11.99 1.69
C ALA A 51 1.16 -10.79 1.77
N ALA A 52 1.56 -9.67 1.22
CA ALA A 52 0.73 -8.47 1.15
C ALA A 52 0.62 -7.97 -0.28
N ILE A 53 -0.57 -7.54 -0.66
CA ILE A 53 -0.84 -6.92 -1.96
C ILE A 53 -1.45 -5.56 -1.69
N SER A 54 -0.81 -4.52 -2.19
CA SER A 54 -1.29 -3.14 -2.07
C SER A 54 -1.80 -2.62 -3.41
N ALA A 55 -2.97 -2.01 -3.38
CA ALA A 55 -3.50 -1.27 -4.52
C ALA A 55 -3.00 0.16 -4.45
N ILE A 56 -2.26 0.59 -5.46
CA ILE A 56 -1.82 1.98 -5.55
C ILE A 56 -2.97 2.81 -6.13
N THR A 57 -3.53 3.68 -5.32
CA THR A 57 -4.71 4.48 -5.67
C THR A 57 -4.37 5.88 -6.17
N ASN A 58 -3.22 6.40 -5.78
CA ASN A 58 -2.78 7.75 -6.10
C ASN A 58 -1.27 7.90 -5.92
N MET A 59 -0.72 8.94 -6.50
CA MET A 59 0.66 9.36 -6.21
C MET A 59 0.71 10.00 -4.82
N ALA A 60 1.83 9.86 -4.14
CA ALA A 60 2.05 10.45 -2.83
C ALA A 60 2.17 12.00 -2.91
N ALA A 61 2.05 12.66 -1.77
CA ALA A 61 2.07 14.11 -1.69
C ALA A 61 3.33 14.73 -2.33
N GLY A 62 3.13 15.72 -3.16
CA GLY A 62 4.19 16.44 -3.88
C GLY A 62 4.75 15.70 -5.10
N MET A 63 4.22 14.52 -5.45
CA MET A 63 4.64 13.76 -6.62
C MET A 63 3.77 13.99 -7.86
N SER A 64 2.64 14.66 -7.71
CA SER A 64 1.77 15.08 -8.79
C SER A 64 1.05 16.38 -8.41
N ASP A 65 0.36 17.00 -9.37
CA ASP A 65 -0.45 18.20 -9.13
C ASP A 65 -1.84 17.89 -8.54
N GLU A 66 -2.18 16.61 -8.38
CA GLU A 66 -3.46 16.19 -7.83
C GLU A 66 -3.56 16.47 -6.33
N VAL A 67 -4.75 16.89 -5.90
CA VAL A 67 -5.09 17.01 -4.49
C VAL A 67 -5.41 15.62 -3.95
N ILE A 68 -4.67 15.19 -2.92
CA ILE A 68 -4.87 13.91 -2.26
C ILE A 68 -6.03 14.01 -1.28
N GLY A 69 -6.97 13.06 -1.36
CA GLY A 69 -8.10 12.98 -0.43
C GLY A 69 -8.67 11.57 -0.36
N HIS A 70 -9.38 11.29 0.74
CA HIS A 70 -10.04 10.00 0.95
C HIS A 70 -11.07 9.66 -0.11
N GLU A 71 -11.73 10.65 -0.71
CA GLU A 71 -12.73 10.44 -1.77
C GLU A 71 -12.11 9.77 -2.99
N HIS A 72 -10.94 10.23 -3.43
CA HIS A 72 -10.23 9.62 -4.54
C HIS A 72 -9.85 8.15 -4.24
N THR A 73 -9.38 7.90 -3.04
CA THR A 73 -9.07 6.53 -2.58
C THR A 73 -10.32 5.64 -2.62
N LYS A 74 -11.47 6.14 -2.15
CA LYS A 74 -12.74 5.42 -2.19
C LYS A 74 -13.21 5.12 -3.62
N GLU A 75 -13.01 6.04 -4.55
CA GLU A 75 -13.36 5.85 -5.96
C GLU A 75 -12.51 4.75 -6.62
N MET A 76 -11.23 4.67 -6.27
CA MET A 76 -10.31 3.67 -6.82
C MET A 76 -10.42 2.30 -6.18
N ALA A 77 -10.95 2.19 -4.97
CA ALA A 77 -11.01 0.95 -4.21
C ALA A 77 -11.77 -0.19 -4.92
N PRO A 78 -12.94 0.01 -5.54
CA PRO A 78 -13.65 -1.08 -6.25
C PRO A 78 -12.86 -1.63 -7.43
N ILE A 79 -12.17 -0.77 -8.17
CA ILE A 79 -11.34 -1.16 -9.31
C ILE A 79 -10.17 -2.02 -8.84
N ALA A 80 -9.51 -1.58 -7.78
CA ALA A 80 -8.41 -2.30 -7.16
C ALA A 80 -8.86 -3.65 -6.59
N ALA A 81 -10.00 -3.69 -5.90
CA ALA A 81 -10.57 -4.91 -5.33
C ALA A 81 -10.83 -5.97 -6.40
N ALA A 82 -11.36 -5.59 -7.55
CA ALA A 82 -11.59 -6.51 -8.67
C ALA A 82 -10.28 -7.11 -9.21
N LYS A 83 -9.23 -6.31 -9.33
CA LYS A 83 -7.90 -6.76 -9.75
C LYS A 83 -7.28 -7.71 -8.73
N ILE A 84 -7.33 -7.37 -7.45
CA ILE A 84 -6.81 -8.21 -6.35
C ILE A 84 -7.56 -9.54 -6.31
N ALA A 85 -8.88 -9.54 -6.43
CA ALA A 85 -9.67 -10.76 -6.45
C ALA A 85 -9.24 -11.71 -7.58
N ARG A 86 -8.95 -11.20 -8.76
CA ARG A 86 -8.43 -11.99 -9.88
C ARG A 86 -7.07 -12.60 -9.59
N ILE A 87 -6.17 -11.83 -8.98
CA ILE A 87 -4.83 -12.30 -8.59
C ILE A 87 -4.95 -13.41 -7.55
N LEU A 88 -5.76 -13.21 -6.52
CA LEU A 88 -5.95 -14.21 -5.47
C LEU A 88 -6.57 -15.50 -6.02
N LYS A 89 -7.57 -15.42 -6.87
CA LYS A 89 -8.17 -16.59 -7.51
C LYS A 89 -7.15 -17.40 -8.33
N ALA A 90 -6.22 -16.73 -8.96
CA ALA A 90 -5.16 -17.39 -9.73
C ALA A 90 -4.06 -18.00 -8.83
N ALA A 91 -3.75 -17.37 -7.70
CA ALA A 91 -2.66 -17.78 -6.82
C ALA A 91 -3.04 -18.84 -5.79
N LEU A 92 -4.27 -18.80 -5.26
CA LEU A 92 -4.71 -19.67 -4.16
C LEU A 92 -4.52 -21.17 -4.42
N PRO A 93 -4.73 -21.73 -5.63
CA PRO A 93 -4.50 -23.15 -5.86
C PRO A 93 -3.07 -23.61 -5.66
N ASP A 94 -2.10 -22.70 -5.74
CA ASP A 94 -0.67 -22.98 -5.65
C ASP A 94 -0.05 -22.64 -4.29
N LEU A 95 -0.88 -22.20 -3.35
CA LEU A 95 -0.44 -21.84 -1.99
C LEU A 95 -0.51 -23.03 -1.02
#